data_4928cf309d35e507b81d34fb755fd6ac
#
_entry.id   4928cf309d35e507b81d34fb755fd6ac
#
_cell.length_a   1.000
_cell.length_b   1.000
_cell.length_c   1.000
_cell.angle_alpha   90.00
_cell.angle_beta   90.00
_cell.angle_gamma   90.00
#
_symmetry.space_group_name_H-M   'P 1'
#
loop_
_entity.id
_entity.type
_entity.pdbx_description
1 polymer ?
#
loop_
_entity_poly.entity_id
_entity_poly.type
_entity_poly.pdbx_seq_one_letter_code
_entity_poly.pdbx_strand_id
1 'polypeptide(L)'
;GHIELKTLIAQPVTLWLQQTDQSYLPHHGYVHTARRLGADGGLTSYQLEFASWFHFLKFRTDARIWQDKTADAILTDVFNAHPQAQGAFHFSIQNALQPRSFCMQCEDDWSFCQRMMESEGLFSYFEQAEDGKSHAVVITDNSGSLPALNPRAVNFYRSGVNSETDALVQWSGTRTLQSVTLTTRTFDYKSPSSAVNPKGTSVPSLTTHGELPQQMEVYEYTGAYTYGEQSRGDALSAIRMEEWESRAKRFEGAGAVRRLDAGCWFELDGHPEHDSDSAQNRQFAVIEAAWYIENNLPVSASQQQAFPYSLQAELAAVRAAHHGESDALTIPGGDGSEGFLLVTIEAQRRAVP
;
A
#
# COMPACT_ATOMS: atom_id res chain seq x y z
N GLY A 1 30.59 19.52 -8.06
CA GLY A 1 31.10 18.45 -8.91
C GLY A 1 29.98 17.82 -9.73
N HIS A 2 30.30 17.45 -10.97
CA HIS A 2 29.33 16.81 -11.84
C HIS A 2 29.23 15.31 -11.51
N ILE A 3 28.03 14.85 -11.11
CA ILE A 3 27.76 13.42 -10.90
C ILE A 3 27.20 12.86 -12.20
N GLU A 4 27.75 11.75 -12.67
CA GLU A 4 27.24 11.05 -13.85
C GLU A 4 25.99 10.26 -13.48
N LEU A 5 24.81 10.61 -14.07
CA LEU A 5 23.51 10.06 -13.66
C LEU A 5 23.44 8.53 -13.73
N LYS A 6 24.08 7.92 -14.73
CA LYS A 6 24.09 6.46 -14.88
C LYS A 6 24.72 5.71 -13.69
N THR A 7 25.62 6.36 -12.94
CA THR A 7 26.26 5.74 -11.77
C THR A 7 25.35 5.67 -10.56
N LEU A 8 24.24 6.41 -10.59
CA LEU A 8 23.24 6.41 -9.52
C LEU A 8 22.16 5.35 -9.73
N ILE A 9 21.93 4.94 -10.97
CA ILE A 9 20.86 3.98 -11.29
C ILE A 9 21.13 2.61 -10.67
N ALA A 10 20.10 2.00 -10.09
CA ALA A 10 20.11 0.72 -9.35
C ALA A 10 20.99 0.73 -8.08
N GLN A 11 21.48 1.91 -7.64
CA GLN A 11 22.18 2.01 -6.37
C GLN A 11 21.19 2.05 -5.20
N PRO A 12 21.54 1.42 -4.06
CA PRO A 12 20.75 1.52 -2.84
C PRO A 12 20.78 2.95 -2.29
N VAL A 13 19.67 3.39 -1.77
CA VAL A 13 19.50 4.71 -1.13
C VAL A 13 18.59 4.58 0.06
N THR A 14 18.82 5.39 1.09
CA THR A 14 17.98 5.45 2.27
C THR A 14 17.63 6.89 2.59
N LEU A 15 16.33 7.15 2.65
CA LEU A 15 15.79 8.41 3.19
C LEU A 15 15.56 8.23 4.69
N TRP A 16 16.12 9.11 5.50
CA TRP A 16 15.92 9.10 6.95
C TRP A 16 14.95 10.21 7.35
N LEU A 17 13.81 9.84 7.91
CA LEU A 17 12.80 10.78 8.39
C LEU A 17 12.91 10.97 9.90
N GLN A 18 13.23 12.19 10.34
CA GLN A 18 13.33 12.51 11.77
C GLN A 18 11.95 12.52 12.43
N GLN A 19 11.85 11.84 13.56
CA GLN A 19 10.66 11.74 14.38
C GLN A 19 10.61 12.88 15.43
N THR A 20 9.48 13.02 16.11
CA THR A 20 9.32 14.01 17.20
C THR A 20 10.25 13.76 18.38
N ASP A 21 10.60 12.52 18.66
CA ASP A 21 11.54 12.11 19.71
C ASP A 21 13.03 12.17 19.27
N GLN A 22 13.30 12.80 18.10
CA GLN A 22 14.62 12.91 17.47
C GLN A 22 15.22 11.59 16.97
N SER A 23 14.53 10.47 17.06
CA SER A 23 14.89 9.23 16.36
C SER A 23 14.68 9.37 14.85
N TYR A 24 15.13 8.40 14.08
CA TYR A 24 15.00 8.41 12.62
C TYR A 24 14.35 7.13 12.13
N LEU A 25 13.40 7.27 11.21
CA LEU A 25 12.82 6.16 10.45
C LEU A 25 13.49 6.05 9.09
N PRO A 26 14.01 4.88 8.72
CA PRO A 26 14.60 4.65 7.41
C PRO A 26 13.52 4.30 6.38
N HIS A 27 13.71 4.78 5.15
CA HIS A 27 13.02 4.34 3.95
C HIS A 27 14.06 3.95 2.92
N HIS A 28 14.37 2.68 2.85
CA HIS A 28 15.37 2.11 1.96
C HIS A 28 14.75 1.72 0.62
N GLY A 29 15.50 1.91 -0.46
CA GLY A 29 15.12 1.49 -1.80
C GLY A 29 16.29 1.57 -2.77
N TYR A 30 15.97 1.47 -4.05
CA TYR A 30 16.94 1.53 -5.15
C TYR A 30 16.55 2.63 -6.12
N VAL A 31 17.53 3.43 -6.55
CA VAL A 31 17.31 4.51 -7.52
C VAL A 31 16.94 3.91 -8.87
N HIS A 32 15.79 4.30 -9.41
CA HIS A 32 15.37 3.90 -10.75
C HIS A 32 15.37 5.05 -11.75
N THR A 33 15.30 6.31 -11.27
CA THR A 33 15.35 7.51 -12.11
C THR A 33 16.24 8.55 -11.44
N ALA A 34 17.13 9.16 -12.22
CA ALA A 34 17.97 10.25 -11.79
C ALA A 34 17.93 11.38 -12.82
N ARG A 35 17.70 12.62 -12.37
CA ARG A 35 17.61 13.82 -13.21
C ARG A 35 18.50 14.91 -12.65
N ARG A 36 19.18 15.63 -13.52
CA ARG A 36 19.84 16.89 -13.20
C ARG A 36 18.88 18.03 -13.49
N LEU A 37 18.52 18.80 -12.48
CA LEU A 37 17.59 19.91 -12.60
C LEU A 37 18.28 21.19 -13.08
N GLY A 38 19.45 21.52 -12.54
CA GLY A 38 20.19 22.72 -12.88
C GLY A 38 21.43 22.90 -12.03
N ALA A 39 22.17 23.98 -12.29
CA ALA A 39 23.31 24.38 -11.49
C ALA A 39 23.28 25.89 -11.27
N ASP A 40 23.57 26.32 -10.05
CA ASP A 40 23.74 27.72 -9.65
C ASP A 40 25.10 27.89 -8.97
N GLY A 41 26.00 28.60 -9.67
CA GLY A 41 27.35 28.87 -9.18
C GLY A 41 28.15 27.60 -8.83
N GLY A 42 28.13 27.21 -7.59
CA GLY A 42 28.88 26.03 -7.08
C GLY A 42 28.06 24.79 -6.83
N LEU A 43 26.72 24.90 -6.81
CA LEU A 43 25.82 23.81 -6.46
C LEU A 43 25.05 23.31 -7.69
N THR A 44 24.87 21.99 -7.76
CA THR A 44 24.07 21.33 -8.79
C THR A 44 22.93 20.60 -8.12
N SER A 45 21.69 20.87 -8.57
CA SER A 45 20.48 20.23 -8.07
C SER A 45 20.18 18.96 -8.86
N TYR A 46 19.89 17.90 -8.12
CA TYR A 46 19.49 16.61 -8.66
C TYR A 46 18.15 16.20 -8.08
N GLN A 47 17.37 15.48 -8.88
CA GLN A 47 16.17 14.77 -8.44
C GLN A 47 16.41 13.28 -8.62
N LEU A 48 16.15 12.50 -7.58
CA LEU A 48 16.23 11.05 -7.59
C LEU A 48 14.84 10.48 -7.30
N GLU A 49 14.49 9.43 -8.04
CA GLU A 49 13.32 8.60 -7.75
C GLU A 49 13.83 7.21 -7.41
N PHE A 50 13.37 6.68 -6.29
CA PHE A 50 13.74 5.35 -5.83
C PHE A 50 12.52 4.58 -5.36
N ALA A 51 12.60 3.27 -5.41
CA ALA A 51 11.54 2.37 -4.98
C ALA A 51 12.12 1.12 -4.33
N SER A 52 11.26 0.32 -3.71
CA SER A 52 11.64 -1.00 -3.21
C SER A 52 12.17 -1.90 -4.34
N TRP A 53 12.85 -2.99 -3.98
CA TRP A 53 13.30 -3.98 -4.97
C TRP A 53 12.12 -4.54 -5.79
N PHE A 54 10.91 -4.54 -5.24
CA PHE A 54 9.70 -5.02 -5.89
C PHE A 54 9.41 -4.29 -7.21
N HIS A 55 9.85 -3.04 -7.35
CA HIS A 55 9.76 -2.25 -8.58
C HIS A 55 10.53 -2.87 -9.75
N PHE A 56 11.62 -3.62 -9.49
CA PHE A 56 12.40 -4.25 -10.54
C PHE A 56 11.66 -5.36 -11.29
N LEU A 57 10.61 -5.91 -10.69
CA LEU A 57 9.72 -6.88 -11.36
C LEU A 57 9.12 -6.32 -12.66
N LYS A 58 8.97 -5.00 -12.80
CA LYS A 58 8.45 -4.33 -14.00
C LYS A 58 9.38 -4.41 -15.21
N PHE A 59 10.65 -4.69 -15.00
CA PHE A 59 11.68 -4.65 -16.04
C PHE A 59 12.06 -6.03 -16.58
N ARG A 60 11.40 -7.09 -16.13
CA ARG A 60 11.64 -8.44 -16.60
C ARG A 60 10.33 -9.07 -17.09
N THR A 61 10.33 -9.57 -18.31
CA THR A 61 9.27 -10.38 -18.88
C THR A 61 9.77 -11.82 -19.03
N ASP A 62 8.96 -12.80 -18.71
CA ASP A 62 9.31 -14.21 -18.84
C ASP A 62 8.14 -15.02 -19.41
N ALA A 63 8.47 -16.20 -19.95
CA ALA A 63 7.51 -17.20 -20.40
C ALA A 63 7.79 -18.51 -19.66
N ARG A 64 7.03 -18.77 -18.62
CA ARG A 64 7.19 -19.92 -17.74
C ARG A 64 5.89 -20.68 -17.54
N ILE A 65 6.03 -21.96 -17.23
CA ILE A 65 4.93 -22.83 -16.83
C ILE A 65 5.29 -23.51 -15.52
N TRP A 66 4.34 -23.52 -14.60
CA TRP A 66 4.39 -24.28 -13.36
C TRP A 66 3.26 -25.28 -13.32
N GLN A 67 3.53 -26.44 -12.74
CA GLN A 67 2.56 -27.51 -12.52
C GLN A 67 2.59 -27.92 -11.06
N ASP A 68 1.41 -28.14 -10.50
CA ASP A 68 1.20 -28.63 -9.13
C ASP A 68 1.97 -27.81 -8.05
N LYS A 69 2.02 -26.47 -8.25
CA LYS A 69 2.65 -25.54 -7.29
C LYS A 69 1.63 -24.59 -6.68
N THR A 70 1.87 -24.23 -5.42
CA THR A 70 1.15 -23.19 -4.69
C THR A 70 1.60 -21.80 -5.14
N ALA A 71 0.79 -20.77 -4.88
CA ALA A 71 1.09 -19.41 -5.30
C ALA A 71 2.36 -18.86 -4.63
N ASP A 72 2.59 -19.11 -3.35
CA ASP A 72 3.82 -18.73 -2.64
C ASP A 72 5.07 -19.37 -3.23
N ALA A 73 5.00 -20.66 -3.62
CA ALA A 73 6.11 -21.34 -4.29
C ALA A 73 6.39 -20.73 -5.68
N ILE A 74 5.34 -20.38 -6.44
CA ILE A 74 5.47 -19.71 -7.73
C ILE A 74 6.07 -18.31 -7.57
N LEU A 75 5.57 -17.50 -6.63
CA LEU A 75 6.08 -16.19 -6.33
C LEU A 75 7.55 -16.24 -5.87
N THR A 76 7.91 -17.23 -5.06
CA THR A 76 9.30 -17.48 -4.65
C THR A 76 10.20 -17.74 -5.85
N ASP A 77 9.77 -18.55 -6.81
CA ASP A 77 10.54 -18.83 -8.03
C ASP A 77 10.77 -17.55 -8.86
N VAL A 78 9.77 -16.65 -8.92
CA VAL A 78 9.89 -15.37 -9.63
C VAL A 78 10.82 -14.42 -8.89
N PHE A 79 10.63 -14.24 -7.58
CA PHE A 79 11.44 -13.33 -6.76
C PHE A 79 12.92 -13.73 -6.76
N ASN A 80 13.22 -15.01 -6.62
CA ASN A 80 14.60 -15.52 -6.65
C ASN A 80 15.32 -15.29 -7.98
N ALA A 81 14.61 -14.96 -9.05
CA ALA A 81 15.21 -14.55 -10.30
C ALA A 81 15.74 -13.09 -10.28
N HIS A 82 15.42 -12.32 -9.24
CA HIS A 82 15.87 -10.96 -9.04
C HIS A 82 16.93 -10.89 -7.93
N PRO A 83 18.18 -10.49 -8.22
CA PRO A 83 19.26 -10.48 -7.22
C PRO A 83 18.95 -9.65 -5.98
N GLN A 84 18.20 -8.54 -6.13
CA GLN A 84 17.84 -7.64 -5.05
C GLN A 84 16.77 -8.22 -4.11
N ALA A 85 16.03 -9.24 -4.56
CA ALA A 85 14.98 -9.90 -3.79
C ALA A 85 15.52 -10.97 -2.84
N GLN A 86 16.77 -11.44 -3.04
CA GLN A 86 17.32 -12.54 -2.27
C GLN A 86 17.38 -12.24 -0.78
N GLY A 87 16.59 -12.98 0.02
CA GLY A 87 16.47 -12.77 1.46
C GLY A 87 15.67 -11.53 1.86
N ALA A 88 15.06 -10.84 0.91
CA ALA A 88 14.33 -9.59 1.10
C ALA A 88 12.81 -9.76 0.94
N PHE A 89 12.28 -10.95 1.18
CA PHE A 89 10.85 -11.22 1.23
C PHE A 89 10.55 -12.41 2.16
N HIS A 90 9.34 -12.42 2.70
CA HIS A 90 8.80 -13.57 3.42
C HIS A 90 7.27 -13.62 3.34
N PHE A 91 6.72 -14.79 3.59
CA PHE A 91 5.28 -15.03 3.58
C PHE A 91 4.78 -15.18 5.03
N SER A 92 3.72 -14.43 5.35
CA SER A 92 2.97 -14.53 6.60
C SER A 92 1.53 -14.94 6.28
N ILE A 93 1.34 -16.16 5.80
CA ILE A 93 0.07 -16.69 5.30
C ILE A 93 -0.54 -17.59 6.36
N GLN A 94 -1.78 -17.33 6.73
CA GLN A 94 -2.52 -18.11 7.74
C GLN A 94 -3.29 -19.27 7.13
N ASN A 95 -3.82 -19.08 5.92
CA ASN A 95 -4.60 -20.10 5.24
C ASN A 95 -3.73 -20.89 4.27
N ALA A 96 -3.79 -22.22 4.33
CA ALA A 96 -3.01 -23.06 3.44
C ALA A 96 -3.40 -22.84 1.97
N LEU A 97 -2.44 -22.39 1.16
CA LEU A 97 -2.63 -22.24 -0.28
C LEU A 97 -2.71 -23.60 -0.97
N GLN A 98 -3.64 -23.72 -1.91
CA GLN A 98 -3.80 -24.94 -2.66
C GLN A 98 -2.94 -24.93 -3.93
N PRO A 99 -2.30 -26.07 -4.28
CA PRO A 99 -1.52 -26.16 -5.52
C PRO A 99 -2.42 -26.03 -6.74
N ARG A 100 -1.93 -25.31 -7.73
CA ARG A 100 -2.55 -25.16 -9.05
C ARG A 100 -2.02 -26.21 -9.98
N SER A 101 -2.90 -26.95 -10.64
CA SER A 101 -2.52 -27.99 -11.63
C SER A 101 -1.69 -27.39 -12.77
N PHE A 102 -1.96 -26.13 -13.12
CA PHE A 102 -1.28 -25.42 -14.19
C PHE A 102 -1.30 -23.91 -13.92
N CYS A 103 -0.16 -23.28 -14.11
CA CYS A 103 -0.02 -21.82 -14.10
C CYS A 103 0.97 -21.39 -15.18
N MET A 104 0.65 -20.37 -15.94
CA MET A 104 1.50 -19.85 -17.00
C MET A 104 1.70 -18.34 -16.83
N GLN A 105 2.93 -17.92 -17.03
CA GLN A 105 3.34 -16.54 -17.19
C GLN A 105 3.69 -16.28 -18.65
N CYS A 106 3.21 -15.17 -19.22
CA CYS A 106 3.61 -14.63 -20.52
C CYS A 106 3.53 -13.09 -20.46
N GLU A 107 3.98 -12.52 -19.38
CA GLU A 107 3.85 -11.10 -19.02
C GLU A 107 5.06 -10.67 -18.18
N ASP A 108 5.15 -9.38 -17.84
CA ASP A 108 6.17 -8.94 -16.91
C ASP A 108 5.95 -9.52 -15.51
N ASP A 109 7.05 -9.65 -14.75
CA ASP A 109 7.01 -10.29 -13.44
C ASP A 109 6.10 -9.53 -12.46
N TRP A 110 5.99 -8.20 -12.58
CA TRP A 110 5.12 -7.39 -11.73
C TRP A 110 3.65 -7.74 -11.94
N SER A 111 3.18 -7.66 -13.20
CA SER A 111 1.79 -7.94 -13.55
C SER A 111 1.41 -9.37 -13.20
N PHE A 112 2.31 -10.31 -13.43
CA PHE A 112 2.12 -11.71 -13.05
C PHE A 112 2.00 -11.89 -11.53
N CYS A 113 2.91 -11.31 -10.74
CA CYS A 113 2.88 -11.43 -9.28
C CYS A 113 1.63 -10.78 -8.68
N GLN A 114 1.23 -9.60 -9.16
CA GLN A 114 0.00 -8.93 -8.71
C GLN A 114 -1.22 -9.81 -8.97
N ARG A 115 -1.38 -10.30 -10.20
CA ARG A 115 -2.48 -11.19 -10.57
C ARG A 115 -2.50 -12.48 -9.75
N MET A 116 -1.32 -13.03 -9.44
CA MET A 116 -1.18 -14.22 -8.61
C MET A 116 -1.61 -13.96 -7.17
N MET A 117 -1.17 -12.84 -6.58
CA MET A 117 -1.55 -12.44 -5.24
C MET A 117 -3.05 -12.14 -5.15
N GLU A 118 -3.60 -11.33 -6.05
CA GLU A 118 -5.03 -11.01 -6.09
C GLU A 118 -5.91 -12.26 -6.15
N SER A 119 -5.51 -13.24 -6.97
CA SER A 119 -6.28 -14.48 -7.14
C SER A 119 -6.34 -15.37 -5.90
N GLU A 120 -5.42 -15.17 -4.94
CA GLU A 120 -5.35 -15.91 -3.67
C GLU A 120 -5.71 -15.05 -2.46
N GLY A 121 -6.13 -13.79 -2.67
CA GLY A 121 -6.41 -12.86 -1.58
C GLY A 121 -5.16 -12.43 -0.81
N LEU A 122 -4.00 -12.47 -1.46
CA LEU A 122 -2.74 -12.04 -0.89
C LEU A 122 -2.50 -10.55 -1.17
N PHE A 123 -1.93 -9.87 -0.22
CA PHE A 123 -1.44 -8.51 -0.38
C PHE A 123 -0.06 -8.35 0.25
N SER A 124 0.62 -7.24 0.00
CA SER A 124 1.98 -7.05 0.47
C SER A 124 2.16 -5.70 1.16
N TYR A 125 3.08 -5.66 2.12
CA TYR A 125 3.59 -4.44 2.73
C TYR A 125 5.11 -4.54 2.90
N PHE A 126 5.74 -3.44 3.33
CA PHE A 126 7.19 -3.36 3.43
C PHE A 126 7.63 -3.22 4.88
N GLU A 127 8.66 -3.98 5.25
CA GLU A 127 9.38 -3.82 6.50
C GLU A 127 10.75 -3.21 6.23
N GLN A 128 11.09 -2.14 6.94
CA GLN A 128 12.38 -1.48 6.85
C GLN A 128 13.32 -1.99 7.93
N ALA A 129 14.57 -2.31 7.58
CA ALA A 129 15.57 -2.63 8.57
C ALA A 129 15.97 -1.37 9.37
N GLU A 130 16.11 -1.48 10.67
CA GLU A 130 16.44 -0.34 11.57
C GLU A 130 17.75 0.35 11.19
N ASP A 131 18.71 -0.39 10.63
CA ASP A 131 19.99 0.15 10.16
C ASP A 131 19.89 0.87 8.80
N GLY A 132 18.70 0.86 8.18
CA GLY A 132 18.42 1.48 6.89
C GLY A 132 19.12 0.87 5.69
N LYS A 133 19.72 -0.32 5.80
CA LYS A 133 20.50 -0.92 4.71
C LYS A 133 19.71 -1.89 3.84
N SER A 134 18.52 -2.25 4.29
CA SER A 134 17.65 -3.19 3.57
C SER A 134 16.18 -2.97 3.91
N HIS A 135 15.33 -3.55 3.10
CA HIS A 135 13.90 -3.70 3.36
C HIS A 135 13.44 -5.08 2.91
N ALA A 136 12.34 -5.56 3.46
CA ALA A 136 11.71 -6.80 3.04
C ALA A 136 10.27 -6.56 2.59
N VAL A 137 9.82 -7.37 1.64
CA VAL A 137 8.40 -7.47 1.26
C VAL A 137 7.77 -8.58 2.07
N VAL A 138 6.72 -8.26 2.80
CA VAL A 138 5.91 -9.26 3.51
C VAL A 138 4.65 -9.50 2.71
N ILE A 139 4.37 -10.76 2.38
CA ILE A 139 3.15 -11.17 1.70
C ILE A 139 2.25 -11.89 2.70
N THR A 140 1.01 -11.44 2.83
CA THR A 140 0.05 -11.96 3.80
C THR A 140 -1.35 -12.10 3.20
N ASP A 141 -2.18 -12.93 3.82
CA ASP A 141 -3.61 -13.11 3.49
C ASP A 141 -4.53 -12.53 4.59
N ASN A 142 -3.98 -11.78 5.55
CA ASN A 142 -4.74 -11.37 6.73
C ASN A 142 -4.39 -9.95 7.19
N SER A 143 -5.31 -9.02 7.04
CA SER A 143 -5.20 -7.64 7.53
C SER A 143 -5.03 -7.55 9.05
N GLY A 144 -5.52 -8.53 9.80
CA GLY A 144 -5.35 -8.62 11.25
C GLY A 144 -3.90 -8.86 11.69
N SER A 145 -3.02 -9.36 10.80
CA SER A 145 -1.60 -9.60 11.08
C SER A 145 -0.71 -8.36 10.90
N LEU A 146 -1.25 -7.27 10.36
CA LEU A 146 -0.50 -6.03 10.17
C LEU A 146 0.09 -5.52 11.49
N PRO A 147 1.32 -5.00 11.49
CA PRO A 147 1.94 -4.43 12.68
C PRO A 147 1.19 -3.19 13.18
N ALA A 148 1.15 -3.04 14.51
CA ALA A 148 0.64 -1.82 15.11
C ALA A 148 1.63 -0.67 14.90
N LEU A 149 1.12 0.51 14.64
CA LEU A 149 1.91 1.74 14.76
C LEU A 149 2.46 1.88 16.19
N ASN A 150 3.64 2.42 16.36
CA ASN A 150 4.23 2.65 17.68
C ASN A 150 4.62 4.14 17.86
N PRO A 151 3.94 4.89 18.75
CA PRO A 151 2.75 4.51 19.51
C PRO A 151 1.54 4.28 18.59
N ARG A 152 0.62 3.38 18.98
CA ARG A 152 -0.54 3.01 18.16
C ARG A 152 -1.63 4.08 18.11
N ALA A 153 -1.68 4.97 19.10
CA ALA A 153 -2.64 6.06 19.15
C ALA A 153 -2.22 7.19 18.20
N VAL A 154 -3.13 7.63 17.36
CA VAL A 154 -3.00 8.80 16.50
C VAL A 154 -4.10 9.78 16.89
N ASN A 155 -3.71 10.96 17.31
CA ASN A 155 -4.64 12.01 17.71
C ASN A 155 -5.26 12.70 16.50
N PHE A 156 -6.51 13.13 16.66
CA PHE A 156 -7.18 14.01 15.72
C PHE A 156 -7.40 15.39 16.34
N TYR A 157 -7.02 16.44 15.62
CA TYR A 157 -7.23 17.82 16.06
C TYR A 157 -7.80 18.68 14.91
N ARG A 158 -8.89 19.40 15.18
CA ARG A 158 -9.51 20.30 14.19
C ARG A 158 -8.78 21.64 14.03
N SER A 159 -8.08 22.12 15.06
CA SER A 159 -7.38 23.41 15.05
C SER A 159 -6.41 23.51 16.23
N GLY A 160 -5.36 24.31 16.10
CA GLY A 160 -4.44 24.64 17.20
C GLY A 160 -3.39 23.57 17.49
N VAL A 161 -3.03 22.76 16.51
CA VAL A 161 -1.94 21.78 16.66
C VAL A 161 -0.61 22.54 16.74
N ASN A 162 0.16 22.26 17.78
CA ASN A 162 1.57 22.59 17.81
C ASN A 162 2.33 21.55 16.99
N SER A 163 3.29 21.98 16.20
CA SER A 163 4.18 21.11 15.39
C SER A 163 4.99 20.08 16.21
N GLU A 164 4.86 20.11 17.53
CA GLU A 164 5.53 19.19 18.46
C GLU A 164 4.84 17.83 18.59
N THR A 165 3.56 17.73 18.16
CA THR A 165 2.78 16.49 18.28
C THR A 165 2.26 16.06 16.92
N ASP A 166 2.57 14.83 16.55
CA ASP A 166 2.02 14.19 15.35
C ASP A 166 0.51 13.99 15.49
N ALA A 167 -0.28 14.51 14.53
CA ALA A 167 -1.73 14.40 14.53
C ALA A 167 -2.33 14.46 13.13
N LEU A 168 -3.51 13.84 12.96
CA LEU A 168 -4.38 14.05 11.80
C LEU A 168 -5.22 15.32 12.02
N VAL A 169 -5.39 16.11 10.97
CA VAL A 169 -6.21 17.35 10.97
C VAL A 169 -7.46 17.19 10.12
N GLN A 170 -7.47 16.22 9.22
CA GLN A 170 -8.62 15.83 8.41
C GLN A 170 -8.85 14.33 8.55
N TRP A 171 -10.12 13.95 8.64
CA TRP A 171 -10.57 12.57 8.65
C TRP A 171 -12.00 12.49 8.15
N SER A 172 -12.24 11.67 7.13
CA SER A 172 -13.57 11.51 6.54
C SER A 172 -13.80 10.07 6.10
N GLY A 173 -15.03 9.62 6.21
CA GLY A 173 -15.45 8.30 5.70
C GLY A 173 -16.09 8.41 4.33
N THR A 174 -15.68 7.56 3.40
CA THR A 174 -16.26 7.42 2.06
C THR A 174 -16.99 6.09 1.95
N ARG A 175 -18.19 6.11 1.38
CA ARG A 175 -18.93 4.89 1.02
C ARG A 175 -19.09 4.80 -0.49
N THR A 176 -18.70 3.67 -1.04
CA THR A 176 -18.78 3.37 -2.47
C THR A 176 -19.75 2.23 -2.71
N LEU A 177 -20.62 2.39 -3.70
CA LEU A 177 -21.58 1.36 -4.08
C LEU A 177 -20.86 0.12 -4.62
N GLN A 178 -21.16 -1.04 -4.05
CA GLN A 178 -20.64 -2.34 -4.47
C GLN A 178 -21.78 -3.33 -4.66
N SER A 179 -21.52 -4.41 -5.38
CA SER A 179 -22.43 -5.55 -5.45
C SER A 179 -22.49 -6.29 -4.11
N VAL A 180 -23.67 -6.81 -3.78
CA VAL A 180 -23.93 -7.43 -2.46
C VAL A 180 -24.01 -8.94 -2.50
N THR A 181 -23.98 -9.53 -3.68
CA THR A 181 -23.99 -10.99 -3.87
C THR A 181 -23.13 -11.36 -5.05
N LEU A 182 -22.23 -12.29 -4.85
CA LEU A 182 -21.43 -12.92 -5.92
C LEU A 182 -21.89 -14.36 -6.09
N THR A 183 -22.36 -14.70 -7.28
CA THR A 183 -22.65 -16.09 -7.67
C THR A 183 -21.70 -16.51 -8.78
N THR A 184 -20.90 -17.54 -8.53
CA THR A 184 -19.98 -18.10 -9.52
C THR A 184 -20.41 -19.50 -9.94
N ARG A 185 -20.15 -19.87 -11.19
CA ARG A 185 -20.39 -21.21 -11.74
C ARG A 185 -19.23 -21.66 -12.58
N THR A 186 -18.85 -22.93 -12.46
CA THR A 186 -17.85 -23.58 -13.29
C THR A 186 -18.32 -24.95 -13.77
N PHE A 187 -17.97 -25.32 -14.99
CA PHE A 187 -18.29 -26.64 -15.52
C PHE A 187 -17.14 -27.60 -15.30
N ASP A 188 -17.37 -28.70 -14.58
CA ASP A 188 -16.40 -29.77 -14.37
C ASP A 188 -16.45 -30.78 -15.52
N TYR A 189 -15.57 -30.59 -16.49
CA TYR A 189 -15.48 -31.52 -17.66
C TYR A 189 -14.90 -32.90 -17.32
N LYS A 190 -14.24 -33.03 -16.13
CA LYS A 190 -13.74 -34.33 -15.67
C LYS A 190 -14.86 -35.18 -15.06
N SER A 191 -15.96 -34.57 -14.68
CA SER A 191 -17.14 -35.23 -14.11
C SER A 191 -18.43 -34.70 -14.77
N PRO A 192 -18.58 -34.80 -16.11
CA PRO A 192 -19.66 -34.12 -16.85
C PRO A 192 -21.07 -34.61 -16.47
N SER A 193 -21.16 -35.83 -16.02
CA SER A 193 -22.43 -36.48 -15.63
C SER A 193 -22.77 -36.33 -14.16
N SER A 194 -21.99 -35.57 -13.40
CA SER A 194 -22.25 -35.33 -11.97
C SER A 194 -23.53 -34.53 -11.80
N ALA A 195 -24.36 -34.91 -10.83
CA ALA A 195 -25.57 -34.20 -10.48
C ALA A 195 -25.31 -32.79 -9.90
N VAL A 196 -24.05 -32.52 -9.47
CA VAL A 196 -23.60 -31.24 -8.96
C VAL A 196 -22.94 -30.35 -10.02
N ASN A 197 -22.97 -30.78 -11.28
CA ASN A 197 -22.39 -30.01 -12.38
C ASN A 197 -23.48 -29.19 -13.11
N PRO A 198 -23.26 -27.86 -13.36
CA PRO A 198 -22.08 -27.07 -13.01
C PRO A 198 -21.98 -26.80 -11.51
N LYS A 199 -20.75 -26.88 -10.99
CA LYS A 199 -20.44 -26.48 -9.60
C LYS A 199 -20.60 -24.98 -9.44
N GLY A 200 -20.99 -24.54 -8.28
CA GLY A 200 -21.10 -23.11 -8.05
C GLY A 200 -21.37 -22.72 -6.61
N THR A 201 -21.13 -21.48 -6.32
CA THR A 201 -21.31 -20.89 -5.00
C THR A 201 -22.00 -19.53 -5.12
N SER A 202 -22.69 -19.12 -4.09
CA SER A 202 -23.28 -17.79 -3.95
C SER A 202 -22.90 -17.25 -2.58
N VAL A 203 -22.17 -16.14 -2.56
CA VAL A 203 -21.66 -15.51 -1.34
C VAL A 203 -22.31 -14.13 -1.20
N PRO A 204 -23.15 -13.92 -0.16
CA PRO A 204 -23.69 -12.60 0.15
C PRO A 204 -22.67 -11.77 0.94
N SER A 205 -22.74 -10.46 0.79
CA SER A 205 -22.00 -9.53 1.63
C SER A 205 -22.47 -9.60 3.08
N LEU A 206 -21.56 -9.44 4.02
CA LEU A 206 -21.89 -9.34 5.44
C LEU A 206 -22.49 -7.97 5.75
N THR A 207 -23.63 -7.94 6.43
CA THR A 207 -24.32 -6.71 6.81
C THR A 207 -23.48 -5.80 7.70
N THR A 208 -22.55 -6.37 8.49
CA THR A 208 -21.60 -5.64 9.34
C THR A 208 -20.54 -4.86 8.53
N HIS A 209 -20.27 -5.26 7.30
CA HIS A 209 -19.23 -4.68 6.47
C HIS A 209 -19.75 -3.67 5.47
N GLY A 210 -20.94 -3.87 4.89
CA GLY A 210 -21.37 -3.07 3.76
C GLY A 210 -22.61 -2.21 3.99
N GLU A 211 -23.67 -2.71 4.66
CA GLU A 211 -24.98 -2.04 4.75
C GLU A 211 -25.48 -1.53 3.39
N LEU A 212 -25.25 -2.31 2.33
CA LEU A 212 -25.54 -1.92 0.96
C LEU A 212 -26.97 -2.37 0.55
N PRO A 213 -27.58 -1.73 -0.45
CA PRO A 213 -28.88 -2.15 -0.98
C PRO A 213 -28.83 -3.59 -1.51
N GLN A 214 -29.74 -4.43 -1.07
CA GLN A 214 -29.73 -5.89 -1.30
C GLN A 214 -30.18 -6.36 -2.69
N GLN A 215 -29.99 -5.58 -3.75
CA GLN A 215 -30.55 -5.92 -5.07
C GLN A 215 -29.53 -6.10 -6.17
N MET A 216 -28.22 -6.03 -5.86
CA MET A 216 -27.18 -6.15 -6.86
C MET A 216 -26.46 -7.47 -6.73
N GLU A 217 -26.64 -8.33 -7.71
CA GLU A 217 -25.92 -9.60 -7.85
C GLU A 217 -24.98 -9.54 -9.04
N VAL A 218 -23.78 -10.07 -8.88
CA VAL A 218 -22.88 -10.43 -9.98
C VAL A 218 -22.98 -11.93 -10.17
N TYR A 219 -23.47 -12.35 -11.33
CA TYR A 219 -23.45 -13.74 -11.75
C TYR A 219 -22.35 -13.94 -12.79
N GLU A 220 -21.44 -14.87 -12.53
CA GLU A 220 -20.29 -15.14 -13.39
C GLU A 220 -20.12 -16.61 -13.66
N TYR A 221 -20.03 -16.95 -14.94
CA TYR A 221 -19.54 -18.25 -15.37
C TYR A 221 -18.03 -18.18 -15.54
N THR A 222 -17.28 -18.75 -14.61
CA THR A 222 -15.81 -18.61 -14.52
C THR A 222 -15.05 -19.48 -15.52
N GLY A 223 -15.74 -20.23 -16.37
CA GLY A 223 -15.15 -21.10 -17.36
C GLY A 223 -15.15 -22.58 -16.97
N ALA A 224 -14.49 -23.40 -17.76
CA ALA A 224 -14.41 -24.83 -17.53
C ALA A 224 -13.32 -25.16 -16.52
N TYR A 225 -13.67 -25.87 -15.45
CA TYR A 225 -12.76 -26.38 -14.44
C TYR A 225 -11.89 -25.33 -13.75
N THR A 226 -12.48 -24.19 -13.41
CA THR A 226 -11.79 -23.15 -12.63
C THR A 226 -11.38 -23.66 -11.26
N TYR A 227 -12.18 -24.55 -10.67
CA TYR A 227 -11.87 -25.30 -9.45
C TYR A 227 -12.44 -26.71 -9.52
N GLY A 228 -11.68 -27.68 -8.99
CA GLY A 228 -12.11 -29.08 -8.90
C GLY A 228 -12.97 -29.37 -7.68
N GLU A 229 -12.65 -28.76 -6.56
CA GLU A 229 -13.35 -28.94 -5.28
C GLU A 229 -14.26 -27.73 -4.97
N GLN A 230 -15.45 -28.00 -4.44
CA GLN A 230 -16.42 -26.96 -4.09
C GLN A 230 -15.84 -25.97 -3.06
N SER A 231 -15.12 -26.47 -2.05
CA SER A 231 -14.48 -25.65 -1.02
C SER A 231 -13.50 -24.63 -1.60
N ARG A 232 -12.82 -24.95 -2.70
CA ARG A 232 -11.95 -24.00 -3.40
C ARG A 232 -12.77 -22.89 -4.06
N GLY A 233 -13.90 -23.23 -4.69
CA GLY A 233 -14.81 -22.24 -5.27
C GLY A 233 -15.40 -21.30 -4.23
N ASP A 234 -15.79 -21.84 -3.09
CA ASP A 234 -16.31 -21.07 -1.96
C ASP A 234 -15.25 -20.07 -1.42
N ALA A 235 -14.02 -20.54 -1.24
CA ALA A 235 -12.91 -19.67 -0.78
C ALA A 235 -12.59 -18.55 -1.78
N LEU A 236 -12.49 -18.85 -3.07
CA LEU A 236 -12.23 -17.84 -4.11
C LEU A 236 -13.35 -16.79 -4.19
N SER A 237 -14.59 -17.21 -4.03
CA SER A 237 -15.74 -16.30 -4.06
C SER A 237 -15.82 -15.46 -2.78
N ALA A 238 -15.42 -16.01 -1.64
CA ALA A 238 -15.33 -15.27 -0.38
C ALA A 238 -14.27 -14.16 -0.48
N ILE A 239 -13.06 -14.45 -0.97
CA ILE A 239 -11.99 -13.46 -1.20
C ILE A 239 -12.48 -12.29 -2.06
N ARG A 240 -13.19 -12.56 -3.14
CA ARG A 240 -13.75 -11.49 -3.99
C ARG A 240 -14.81 -10.65 -3.29
N MET A 241 -15.62 -11.27 -2.44
CA MET A 241 -16.59 -10.55 -1.63
C MET A 241 -15.91 -9.68 -0.58
N GLU A 242 -14.88 -10.16 0.08
CA GLU A 242 -14.06 -9.42 1.04
C GLU A 242 -13.40 -8.19 0.39
N GLU A 243 -12.93 -8.30 -0.85
CA GLU A 243 -12.43 -7.17 -1.63
C GLU A 243 -13.51 -6.10 -1.83
N TRP A 244 -14.73 -6.48 -2.20
CA TRP A 244 -15.84 -5.54 -2.38
C TRP A 244 -16.26 -4.90 -1.06
N GLU A 245 -16.30 -5.65 0.03
CA GLU A 245 -16.59 -5.15 1.37
C GLU A 245 -15.52 -4.16 1.83
N SER A 246 -14.25 -4.47 1.58
CA SER A 246 -13.12 -3.58 1.84
C SER A 246 -13.24 -2.25 1.09
N ARG A 247 -13.68 -2.26 -0.17
CA ARG A 247 -13.89 -1.06 -0.99
C ARG A 247 -15.17 -0.30 -0.68
N ALA A 248 -16.16 -0.96 -0.08
CA ALA A 248 -17.46 -0.35 0.20
C ALA A 248 -17.39 0.79 1.21
N LYS A 249 -16.40 0.74 2.14
CA LYS A 249 -16.20 1.74 3.17
C LYS A 249 -14.73 2.01 3.40
N ARG A 250 -14.28 3.17 2.97
CA ARG A 250 -12.91 3.68 3.16
C ARG A 250 -12.92 4.93 4.00
N PHE A 251 -11.76 5.27 4.53
CA PHE A 251 -11.52 6.49 5.28
C PHE A 251 -10.31 7.19 4.69
N GLU A 252 -10.42 8.50 4.58
CA GLU A 252 -9.35 9.36 4.11
C GLU A 252 -8.92 10.26 5.26
N GLY A 253 -7.62 10.35 5.48
CA GLY A 253 -7.04 11.18 6.53
C GLY A 253 -5.89 12.02 6.00
N ALA A 254 -5.69 13.19 6.57
CA ALA A 254 -4.53 14.03 6.29
C ALA A 254 -4.02 14.70 7.56
N GLY A 255 -2.71 14.90 7.65
CA GLY A 255 -2.09 15.55 8.81
C GLY A 255 -0.58 15.45 8.83
N ALA A 256 0.03 15.76 9.96
CA ALA A 256 1.46 15.72 10.17
C ALA A 256 1.83 14.54 11.09
N VAL A 257 1.69 13.32 10.59
CA VAL A 257 2.01 12.09 11.34
C VAL A 257 3.15 11.33 10.65
N ARG A 258 4.36 11.47 11.16
CA ARG A 258 5.60 10.96 10.53
C ARG A 258 5.69 9.44 10.43
N ARG A 259 4.95 8.72 11.25
CA ARG A 259 5.04 7.24 11.36
C ARG A 259 3.97 6.50 10.60
N LEU A 260 2.93 7.19 10.10
CA LEU A 260 1.85 6.56 9.34
C LEU A 260 2.37 6.06 7.99
N ASP A 261 2.34 4.76 7.81
CA ASP A 261 2.74 4.11 6.57
C ASP A 261 1.71 3.04 6.15
N ALA A 262 1.67 2.72 4.87
CA ALA A 262 0.85 1.63 4.38
C ALA A 262 1.32 0.28 4.98
N GLY A 263 0.35 -0.59 5.29
CA GLY A 263 0.65 -1.89 5.89
C GLY A 263 0.85 -1.87 7.41
N CYS A 264 0.45 -0.80 8.10
CA CYS A 264 0.30 -0.77 9.55
C CYS A 264 -1.14 -0.48 9.97
N TRP A 265 -1.45 -0.60 11.26
CA TRP A 265 -2.72 -0.15 11.80
C TRP A 265 -2.51 0.78 13.00
N PHE A 266 -3.48 1.68 13.23
CA PHE A 266 -3.47 2.64 14.32
C PHE A 266 -4.85 2.74 14.99
N GLU A 267 -4.89 3.38 16.17
CA GLU A 267 -6.10 3.70 16.91
C GLU A 267 -6.33 5.22 16.83
N LEU A 268 -7.48 5.63 16.29
CA LEU A 268 -7.83 7.05 16.15
C LEU A 268 -8.43 7.57 17.46
N ASP A 269 -7.84 8.59 18.02
CA ASP A 269 -8.27 9.25 19.26
C ASP A 269 -8.69 10.71 19.05
N GLY A 270 -9.72 11.15 19.77
CA GLY A 270 -10.18 12.54 19.78
C GLY A 270 -11.01 12.94 18.56
N HIS A 271 -11.50 11.98 17.75
CA HIS A 271 -12.38 12.29 16.64
C HIS A 271 -13.85 12.21 17.06
N PRO A 272 -14.65 13.31 16.93
CA PRO A 272 -16.01 13.37 17.48
C PRO A 272 -16.97 12.26 17.03
N GLU A 273 -16.81 11.76 15.80
CA GLU A 273 -17.65 10.68 15.28
C GLU A 273 -17.24 9.29 15.79
N HIS A 274 -16.00 9.15 16.28
CA HIS A 274 -15.45 7.87 16.68
C HIS A 274 -15.20 7.75 18.19
N ASP A 275 -15.30 8.84 18.95
CA ASP A 275 -15.06 8.80 20.39
C ASP A 275 -16.06 7.91 21.16
N SER A 276 -17.27 7.74 20.62
CA SER A 276 -18.26 6.83 21.18
C SER A 276 -18.11 5.38 20.71
N ASP A 277 -17.25 5.13 19.73
CA ASP A 277 -16.99 3.78 19.22
C ASP A 277 -16.21 2.94 20.26
N SER A 278 -16.37 1.62 20.19
CA SER A 278 -15.51 0.70 20.96
C SER A 278 -14.05 0.86 20.52
N ALA A 279 -13.10 0.51 21.40
CA ALA A 279 -11.67 0.56 21.06
C ALA A 279 -11.34 -0.23 19.77
N GLN A 280 -12.02 -1.35 19.53
CA GLN A 280 -11.85 -2.14 18.33
C GLN A 280 -12.36 -1.40 17.07
N ASN A 281 -13.43 -0.66 17.18
CA ASN A 281 -14.00 0.10 16.07
C ASN A 281 -13.23 1.40 15.77
N ARG A 282 -12.32 1.83 16.63
CA ARG A 282 -11.38 2.94 16.39
C ARG A 282 -10.06 2.49 15.76
N GLN A 283 -9.90 1.20 15.48
CA GLN A 283 -8.71 0.66 14.82
C GLN A 283 -8.86 0.70 13.31
N PHE A 284 -7.86 1.29 12.65
CA PHE A 284 -7.82 1.45 11.20
C PHE A 284 -6.52 0.89 10.65
N ALA A 285 -6.63 0.07 9.59
CA ALA A 285 -5.51 -0.39 8.78
C ALA A 285 -5.25 0.61 7.66
N VAL A 286 -4.00 1.02 7.47
CA VAL A 286 -3.57 1.94 6.42
C VAL A 286 -3.34 1.15 5.14
N ILE A 287 -4.09 1.48 4.10
CA ILE A 287 -4.02 0.85 2.78
C ILE A 287 -3.03 1.58 1.89
N GLU A 288 -3.08 2.92 1.91
CA GLU A 288 -2.21 3.78 1.14
C GLU A 288 -1.76 4.96 2.00
N ALA A 289 -0.51 5.37 1.82
CA ALA A 289 0.03 6.56 2.44
C ALA A 289 0.89 7.33 1.43
N ALA A 290 0.73 8.65 1.40
CA ALA A 290 1.59 9.53 0.61
C ALA A 290 2.11 10.65 1.51
N TRP A 291 3.43 10.85 1.50
CA TRP A 291 4.08 11.92 2.25
C TRP A 291 4.60 13.00 1.33
N TYR A 292 4.41 14.23 1.77
CA TYR A 292 4.93 15.44 1.15
C TYR A 292 5.77 16.16 2.19
N ILE A 293 7.09 16.13 2.01
CA ILE A 293 8.04 16.60 3.01
C ILE A 293 8.98 17.60 2.37
N GLU A 294 9.12 18.77 3.00
CA GLU A 294 10.16 19.74 2.68
C GLU A 294 11.03 19.99 3.91
N ASN A 295 12.34 19.78 3.71
CA ASN A 295 13.31 20.03 4.75
C ASN A 295 13.44 21.54 5.01
N ASN A 296 13.69 21.91 6.27
CA ASN A 296 13.93 23.29 6.72
C ASN A 296 15.36 23.80 6.48
N LEU A 297 16.15 23.16 5.64
CA LEU A 297 17.48 23.66 5.27
C LEU A 297 17.35 24.97 4.50
N PRO A 298 18.14 26.02 4.87
CA PRO A 298 18.14 27.27 4.15
C PRO A 298 18.65 27.04 2.72
N VAL A 299 17.80 27.30 1.75
CA VAL A 299 18.14 27.25 0.31
C VAL A 299 18.06 28.66 -0.26
N SER A 300 18.98 28.99 -1.17
CA SER A 300 18.92 30.27 -1.86
C SER A 300 17.67 30.40 -2.74
N ALA A 301 17.22 31.64 -2.95
CA ALA A 301 16.03 31.90 -3.80
C ALA A 301 16.16 31.32 -5.20
N SER A 302 17.39 31.21 -5.75
CA SER A 302 17.67 30.57 -7.03
C SER A 302 17.49 29.04 -6.99
N GLN A 303 17.65 28.42 -5.83
CA GLN A 303 17.45 26.98 -5.64
C GLN A 303 15.98 26.63 -5.38
N GLN A 304 15.15 27.61 -5.04
CA GLN A 304 13.70 27.45 -4.88
C GLN A 304 12.94 27.47 -6.21
N GLN A 305 13.64 27.69 -7.33
CA GLN A 305 12.99 27.72 -8.62
C GLN A 305 12.37 26.37 -8.96
N ALA A 306 11.04 26.35 -9.10
CA ALA A 306 10.32 25.17 -9.53
C ALA A 306 10.58 24.90 -11.02
N PHE A 307 11.21 23.78 -11.33
CA PHE A 307 11.33 23.31 -12.70
C PHE A 307 10.06 22.53 -13.09
N PRO A 308 9.64 22.56 -14.36
CA PRO A 308 8.57 21.70 -14.83
C PRO A 308 8.86 20.24 -14.49
N TYR A 309 7.86 19.55 -14.01
CA TYR A 309 7.97 18.13 -13.56
C TYR A 309 8.92 17.91 -12.37
N SER A 310 9.25 18.95 -11.63
CA SER A 310 10.04 18.82 -10.41
C SER A 310 9.16 18.57 -9.19
N LEU A 311 9.75 17.94 -8.19
CA LEU A 311 9.10 17.70 -6.89
C LEU A 311 8.65 19.01 -6.22
N GLN A 312 9.38 20.12 -6.43
CA GLN A 312 9.00 21.42 -5.90
C GLN A 312 7.66 21.92 -6.49
N ALA A 313 7.41 21.67 -7.77
CA ALA A 313 6.15 22.08 -8.40
C ALA A 313 4.96 21.28 -7.84
N GLU A 314 5.15 19.99 -7.62
CA GLU A 314 4.16 19.11 -6.99
C GLU A 314 3.90 19.54 -5.53
N LEU A 315 4.95 19.74 -4.75
CA LEU A 315 4.85 20.19 -3.37
C LEU A 315 4.13 21.52 -3.23
N ALA A 316 4.40 22.48 -4.14
CA ALA A 316 3.69 23.76 -4.17
C ALA A 316 2.19 23.61 -4.41
N ALA A 317 1.79 22.69 -5.30
CA ALA A 317 0.39 22.39 -5.55
C ALA A 317 -0.30 21.77 -4.32
N VAL A 318 0.37 20.84 -3.65
CA VAL A 318 -0.12 20.21 -2.41
C VAL A 318 -0.28 21.24 -1.30
N ARG A 319 0.71 22.11 -1.10
CA ARG A 319 0.62 23.22 -0.11
C ARG A 319 -0.56 24.14 -0.39
N ALA A 320 -0.78 24.48 -1.66
CA ALA A 320 -1.91 25.32 -2.05
C ALA A 320 -3.27 24.66 -1.77
N ALA A 321 -3.38 23.35 -1.97
CA ALA A 321 -4.58 22.58 -1.69
C ALA A 321 -4.90 22.52 -0.17
N HIS A 322 -3.87 22.53 0.68
CA HIS A 322 -3.98 22.45 2.15
C HIS A 322 -3.68 23.76 2.87
N HIS A 323 -3.90 24.90 2.20
CA HIS A 323 -3.61 26.22 2.77
C HIS A 323 -4.34 26.49 4.10
N GLY A 324 -5.54 25.93 4.30
CA GLY A 324 -6.32 26.08 5.53
C GLY A 324 -5.71 25.39 6.76
N GLU A 325 -4.84 24.42 6.59
CA GLU A 325 -4.15 23.65 7.63
C GLU A 325 -2.65 23.99 7.75
N SER A 326 -2.20 25.08 7.11
CA SER A 326 -0.78 25.42 6.98
C SER A 326 -0.03 25.45 8.33
N ASP A 327 -0.66 25.98 9.39
CA ASP A 327 -0.03 26.05 10.70
C ASP A 327 0.24 24.68 11.34
N ALA A 328 -0.64 23.71 11.08
CA ALA A 328 -0.51 22.34 11.57
C ALA A 328 0.52 21.51 10.78
N LEU A 329 0.78 21.91 9.54
CA LEU A 329 1.67 21.20 8.61
C LEU A 329 3.07 21.83 8.52
N THR A 330 3.25 23.00 9.12
CA THR A 330 4.54 23.71 9.15
C THR A 330 5.36 23.26 10.36
N ILE A 331 6.62 22.90 10.12
CA ILE A 331 7.57 22.52 11.16
C ILE A 331 8.56 23.68 11.35
N PRO A 332 8.51 24.43 12.48
CA PRO A 332 9.42 25.53 12.73
C PRO A 332 10.84 25.00 12.96
N GLY A 333 11.81 25.64 12.34
CA GLY A 333 13.23 25.44 12.61
C GLY A 333 13.73 26.40 13.69
N GLY A 334 14.78 26.00 14.42
CA GLY A 334 15.38 26.81 15.48
C GLY A 334 16.05 28.12 15.00
N ASP A 335 16.28 28.25 13.70
CA ASP A 335 16.89 29.40 13.03
C ASP A 335 15.87 30.30 12.30
N GLY A 336 14.58 30.05 12.50
CA GLY A 336 13.48 30.73 11.81
C GLY A 336 13.16 30.19 10.41
N SER A 337 13.79 29.12 9.99
CA SER A 337 13.39 28.37 8.79
C SER A 337 12.13 27.55 9.07
N GLU A 338 11.37 27.23 8.02
CA GLU A 338 10.17 26.45 8.11
C GLU A 338 10.27 25.21 7.20
N GLY A 339 10.00 24.03 7.77
CA GLY A 339 9.77 22.80 7.03
C GLY A 339 8.29 22.57 6.78
N PHE A 340 7.98 21.61 5.92
CA PHE A 340 6.61 21.18 5.66
C PHE A 340 6.51 19.66 5.75
N LEU A 341 5.46 19.18 6.40
CA LEU A 341 5.15 17.75 6.47
C LEU A 341 3.64 17.56 6.32
N LEU A 342 3.25 16.80 5.32
CA LEU A 342 1.90 16.31 5.14
C LEU A 342 1.98 14.82 4.86
N VAL A 343 1.16 14.03 5.53
CA VAL A 343 0.81 12.68 5.14
C VAL A 343 -0.67 12.63 4.80
N THR A 344 -1.01 12.04 3.66
CA THR A 344 -2.38 11.66 3.31
C THR A 344 -2.48 10.15 3.33
N ILE A 345 -3.56 9.63 3.86
CA ILE A 345 -3.78 8.19 3.96
C ILE A 345 -5.16 7.78 3.46
N GLU A 346 -5.24 6.60 2.88
CA GLU A 346 -6.46 5.82 2.74
C GLU A 346 -6.42 4.66 3.74
N ALA A 347 -7.49 4.45 4.47
CA ALA A 347 -7.57 3.43 5.50
C ALA A 347 -8.92 2.70 5.47
N GLN A 348 -8.96 1.52 6.06
CA GLN A 348 -10.19 0.78 6.34
C GLN A 348 -10.27 0.42 7.82
N ARG A 349 -11.45 0.06 8.31
CA ARG A 349 -11.55 -0.52 9.65
C ARG A 349 -10.77 -1.83 9.68
N ARG A 350 -9.94 -2.01 10.71
CA ARG A 350 -9.10 -3.21 10.87
C ARG A 350 -9.91 -4.50 10.96
N ALA A 351 -11.16 -4.42 11.40
CA ALA A 351 -12.05 -5.59 11.50
C ALA A 351 -12.59 -6.07 10.14
N VAL A 352 -12.40 -5.31 9.07
CA VAL A 352 -12.73 -5.72 7.69
C VAL A 352 -11.53 -6.50 7.15
N PRO A 353 -11.74 -7.76 6.68
CA PRO A 353 -10.66 -8.62 6.21
C PRO A 353 -9.99 -8.08 4.93
#